data_92e96ed81874579e7b0ea9c35d1458ba
#
_entry.id   92e96ed81874579e7b0ea9c35d1458ba
#
_cell.length_a   1.000
_cell.length_b   1.000
_cell.length_c   1.000
_cell.angle_alpha   90.00
_cell.angle_beta   90.00
_cell.angle_gamma   90.00
#
_symmetry.space_group_name_H-M   'P 1'
#
loop_
_entity.id
_entity.type
_entity.pdbx_description
1 polymer ?
#
loop_
_entity_poly.entity_id
_entity_poly.type
_entity_poly.pdbx_seq_one_letter_code
_entity_poly.pdbx_strand_id
1 'polypeptide(L)'
;MTVTFLPQPDGPPRVAYAVGRRVGGAVARNRLRRRLRAVVAGAAPRLAPGAYLVSAGPDLAALPHRELEALVTAAMVEAST
;
A
#
# COMPACT_ATOMS: atom_id res chain seq x y z
N MET A 1 5.35 -0.50 8.26
CA MET A 1 4.51 -1.00 7.15
C MET A 1 4.91 -2.42 6.79
N THR A 2 3.94 -3.26 6.48
CA THR A 2 4.19 -4.59 5.94
C THR A 2 3.37 -4.80 4.68
N VAL A 3 3.90 -5.61 3.76
CA VAL A 3 3.18 -6.02 2.55
C VAL A 3 3.19 -7.54 2.51
N THR A 4 1.99 -8.13 2.48
CA THR A 4 1.81 -9.58 2.30
C THR A 4 1.35 -9.83 0.88
N PHE A 5 1.94 -10.81 0.20
CA PHE A 5 1.65 -11.11 -1.19
C PHE A 5 1.25 -12.57 -1.36
N LEU A 6 0.13 -12.79 -2.03
CA LEU A 6 -0.33 -14.12 -2.42
C LEU A 6 -0.40 -14.17 -3.95
N PRO A 7 0.54 -14.88 -4.62
CA PRO A 7 0.58 -14.90 -6.08
C PRO A 7 -0.64 -15.59 -6.69
N GLN A 8 -1.03 -15.10 -7.87
CA GLN A 8 -2.08 -15.72 -8.69
C GLN A 8 -1.59 -15.80 -10.13
N PRO A 9 -2.10 -16.76 -10.94
CA PRO A 9 -1.54 -16.99 -12.27
C PRO A 9 -1.78 -15.87 -13.27
N ASP A 10 -2.89 -15.13 -13.13
CA ASP A 10 -3.24 -14.05 -14.05
C ASP A 10 -4.18 -13.04 -13.39
N GLY A 11 -4.51 -12.00 -14.15
CA GLY A 11 -5.42 -10.96 -13.70
C GLY A 11 -4.70 -9.75 -13.11
N PRO A 12 -5.44 -8.66 -12.86
CA PRO A 12 -4.85 -7.47 -12.26
C PRO A 12 -4.51 -7.71 -10.79
N PRO A 13 -3.52 -6.98 -10.24
CA PRO A 13 -3.24 -7.04 -8.81
C PRO A 13 -4.44 -6.52 -8.02
N ARG A 14 -4.75 -7.20 -6.91
CA ARG A 14 -5.79 -6.78 -5.96
C ARG A 14 -5.12 -6.38 -4.67
N VAL A 15 -5.48 -5.22 -4.14
CA VAL A 15 -4.82 -4.67 -2.96
C VAL A 15 -5.86 -4.31 -1.90
N ALA A 16 -5.65 -4.82 -0.70
CA ALA A 16 -6.40 -4.44 0.48
C ALA A 16 -5.49 -3.64 1.41
N TYR A 17 -6.09 -2.75 2.20
CA TYR A 17 -5.36 -1.86 3.08
C TYR A 17 -5.84 -2.04 4.51
N ALA A 18 -4.90 -2.33 5.41
CA ALA A 18 -5.15 -2.37 6.85
C ALA A 18 -4.48 -1.16 7.49
N VAL A 19 -5.27 -0.17 7.86
CA VAL A 19 -4.78 1.05 8.49
C VAL A 19 -5.13 1.01 9.97
N GLY A 20 -4.08 0.98 10.82
CA GLY A 20 -4.24 0.83 12.25
C GLY A 20 -4.92 2.00 12.93
N ARG A 21 -5.57 1.73 14.08
CA ARG A 21 -6.26 2.74 14.88
C ARG A 21 -5.32 3.83 15.39
N ARG A 22 -4.05 3.52 15.55
CA ARG A 22 -3.03 4.48 16.01
C ARG A 22 -2.82 5.63 15.02
N VAL A 23 -3.18 5.45 13.76
CA VAL A 23 -3.10 6.52 12.76
C VAL A 23 -4.01 7.69 13.15
N GLY A 24 -5.13 7.40 13.77
CA GLY A 24 -6.07 8.41 14.21
C GLY A 24 -7.51 7.98 13.99
N GLY A 25 -8.42 8.96 13.97
CA GLY A 25 -9.83 8.72 13.71
C GLY A 25 -10.11 8.38 12.25
N ALA A 26 -11.40 8.27 11.92
CA ALA A 26 -11.84 7.85 10.60
C ALA A 26 -11.30 8.75 9.48
N VAL A 27 -11.25 10.06 9.72
CA VAL A 27 -10.76 11.03 8.72
C VAL A 27 -9.28 10.78 8.42
N ALA A 28 -8.45 10.63 9.45
CA ALA A 28 -7.01 10.40 9.29
C ALA A 28 -6.75 9.06 8.59
N ARG A 29 -7.48 8.00 8.98
CA ARG A 29 -7.33 6.68 8.37
C ARG A 29 -7.76 6.68 6.90
N ASN A 30 -8.86 7.35 6.57
CA ASN A 30 -9.33 7.46 5.19
C ASN A 30 -8.37 8.27 4.32
N ARG A 31 -7.75 9.30 4.89
CA ARG A 31 -6.73 10.08 4.19
C ARG A 31 -5.55 9.21 3.81
N LEU A 32 -5.05 8.41 4.74
CA LEU A 32 -3.94 7.50 4.47
C LEU A 32 -4.32 6.46 3.42
N ARG A 33 -5.51 5.87 3.50
CA ARG A 33 -5.98 4.92 2.48
C ARG A 33 -6.01 5.54 1.09
N ARG A 34 -6.48 6.78 0.96
CA ARG A 34 -6.50 7.47 -0.34
C ARG A 34 -5.10 7.71 -0.88
N ARG A 35 -4.17 8.10 -0.01
CA ARG A 35 -2.77 8.27 -0.39
C ARG A 35 -2.17 6.96 -0.89
N LEU A 36 -2.41 5.87 -0.15
CA LEU A 36 -1.91 4.55 -0.52
C LEU A 36 -2.50 4.07 -1.85
N ARG A 37 -3.81 4.26 -2.06
CA ARG A 37 -4.45 3.88 -3.32
C ARG A 37 -3.86 4.62 -4.51
N ALA A 38 -3.58 5.91 -4.36
CA ALA A 38 -2.97 6.69 -5.44
C ALA A 38 -1.57 6.18 -5.78
N VAL A 39 -0.76 5.87 -4.77
CA VAL A 39 0.59 5.34 -4.96
C VAL A 39 0.53 3.96 -5.64
N VAL A 40 -0.32 3.08 -5.14
CA VAL A 40 -0.46 1.72 -5.68
C VAL A 40 -0.98 1.75 -7.12
N ALA A 41 -1.91 2.65 -7.44
CA ALA A 41 -2.39 2.79 -8.82
C ALA A 41 -1.24 3.13 -9.78
N GLY A 42 -0.31 3.98 -9.37
CA GLY A 42 0.87 4.31 -10.18
C GLY A 42 1.86 3.16 -10.29
N ALA A 43 1.94 2.29 -9.28
CA ALA A 43 2.84 1.15 -9.26
C ALA A 43 2.25 -0.11 -9.92
N ALA A 44 0.93 -0.15 -10.14
CA ALA A 44 0.22 -1.36 -10.57
C ALA A 44 0.81 -2.04 -11.83
N PRO A 45 1.26 -1.31 -12.87
CA PRO A 45 1.87 -1.95 -14.04
C PRO A 45 3.15 -2.72 -13.74
N ARG A 46 3.77 -2.46 -12.60
CA ARG A 46 5.01 -3.13 -12.17
C ARG A 46 4.77 -4.31 -11.23
N LEU A 47 3.51 -4.54 -10.86
CA LEU A 47 3.17 -5.56 -9.86
C LEU A 47 2.73 -6.86 -10.53
N ALA A 48 3.20 -7.98 -9.98
CA ALA A 48 2.76 -9.31 -10.41
C ALA A 48 1.28 -9.53 -10.07
N PRO A 49 0.56 -10.37 -10.84
CA PRO A 49 -0.80 -10.75 -10.48
C PRO A 49 -0.86 -11.42 -9.13
N GLY A 50 -1.85 -11.06 -8.33
CA GLY A 50 -2.03 -11.64 -7.01
C GLY A 50 -2.78 -10.72 -6.07
N ALA A 51 -2.90 -11.18 -4.84
CA ALA A 51 -3.53 -10.42 -3.76
C ALA A 51 -2.45 -9.84 -2.85
N TYR A 52 -2.60 -8.58 -2.52
CA TYR A 52 -1.67 -7.85 -1.64
C TYR A 52 -2.43 -7.30 -0.45
N LEU A 53 -1.82 -7.40 0.73
CA LEU A 53 -2.31 -6.72 1.92
C LEU A 53 -1.24 -5.74 2.39
N VAL A 54 -1.57 -4.46 2.39
CA VAL A 54 -0.70 -3.40 2.88
C VAL A 54 -1.16 -2.99 4.27
N SER A 55 -0.30 -3.19 5.26
CA SER A 55 -0.57 -2.76 6.64
C SER A 55 0.24 -1.50 6.92
N ALA A 56 -0.43 -0.46 7.39
CA ALA A 56 0.18 0.84 7.61
C ALA A 56 -0.15 1.40 8.99
N GLY A 57 0.82 2.04 9.61
CA GLY A 57 0.70 2.66 10.92
C GLY A 57 1.00 4.16 10.89
N PRO A 58 1.11 4.80 12.08
CA PRO A 58 1.31 6.24 12.19
C PRO A 58 2.57 6.77 11.54
N ASP A 59 3.64 5.99 11.55
CA ASP A 59 4.90 6.35 10.93
C ASP A 59 4.74 6.63 9.44
N LEU A 60 3.94 5.80 8.77
CA LEU A 60 3.67 5.97 7.35
C LEU A 60 2.80 7.21 7.09
N ALA A 61 1.80 7.43 7.95
CA ALA A 61 0.92 8.59 7.83
C ALA A 61 1.67 9.92 7.99
N ALA A 62 2.76 9.93 8.76
CA ALA A 62 3.56 11.11 9.01
C ALA A 62 4.50 11.49 7.86
N LEU A 63 4.70 10.61 6.89
CA LEU A 63 5.64 10.87 5.81
C LEU A 63 5.12 11.89 4.79
N PRO A 64 5.98 12.78 4.29
CA PRO A 64 5.67 13.57 3.11
C PRO A 64 5.29 12.66 1.94
N HIS A 65 4.43 13.13 1.04
CA HIS A 65 3.91 12.29 -0.03
C HIS A 65 4.99 11.63 -0.89
N ARG A 66 6.04 12.36 -1.22
CA ARG A 66 7.14 11.85 -2.04
C ARG A 66 7.85 10.67 -1.37
N GLU A 67 8.07 10.77 -0.06
CA GLU A 67 8.70 9.69 0.71
C GLU A 67 7.77 8.50 0.86
N LEU A 68 6.48 8.75 1.08
CA LEU A 68 5.47 7.71 1.13
C LEU A 68 5.43 6.94 -0.19
N GLU A 69 5.40 7.65 -1.30
CA GLU A 69 5.36 7.05 -2.63
C GLU A 69 6.57 6.16 -2.88
N ALA A 70 7.78 6.66 -2.58
CA ALA A 70 9.00 5.90 -2.79
C ALA A 70 9.02 4.63 -1.94
N LEU A 71 8.67 4.75 -0.66
CA LEU A 71 8.70 3.62 0.28
C LEU A 71 7.66 2.56 -0.10
N VAL A 72 6.44 2.96 -0.36
CA VAL A 72 5.35 2.03 -0.66
C VAL A 72 5.58 1.35 -2.00
N THR A 73 5.98 2.11 -3.02
CA THR A 73 6.27 1.54 -4.34
C THR A 73 7.38 0.49 -4.25
N ALA A 74 8.48 0.81 -3.57
CA ALA A 74 9.59 -0.12 -3.41
C ALA A 74 9.15 -1.39 -2.66
N ALA A 75 8.39 -1.26 -1.59
CA ALA A 75 7.92 -2.40 -0.80
C ALA A 75 6.97 -3.29 -1.60
N MET A 76 6.07 -2.69 -2.38
CA MET A 76 5.13 -3.44 -3.22
C MET A 76 5.84 -4.21 -4.33
N VAL A 77 6.77 -3.56 -5.03
CA VAL A 77 7.53 -4.20 -6.11
C VAL A 77 8.39 -5.32 -5.55
N GLU A 78 9.05 -5.11 -4.42
CA GLU A 78 9.85 -6.15 -3.78
C GLU A 78 8.98 -7.35 -3.37
N ALA A 79 7.81 -7.11 -2.79
CA ALA A 79 6.90 -8.17 -2.38
C ALA A 79 6.41 -9.00 -3.59
N SER A 80 6.28 -8.37 -4.75
CA SER A 80 5.76 -9.03 -5.95
C SER A 80 6.81 -9.87 -6.70
N THR A 81 8.05 -9.83 -6.27
CA THR A 81 9.11 -10.69 -6.83
C THR A 81 9.27 -11.95 -5.98
#